data_6fb1e166b9a1ae82e80c7e4d1bfef1e4
#
_entry.id   6fb1e166b9a1ae82e80c7e4d1bfef1e4
#
_cell.length_a   1.000
_cell.length_b   1.000
_cell.length_c   1.000
_cell.angle_alpha   90.00
_cell.angle_beta   90.00
_cell.angle_gamma   90.00
#
_symmetry.space_group_name_H-M   'P 1'
#
loop_
_entity.id
_entity.type
_entity.pdbx_description
1 polymer ?
#
loop_
_entity_poly.entity_id
_entity_poly.type
_entity_poly.pdbx_seq_one_letter_code
_entity_poly.pdbx_strand_id
1 'polypeptide(L)'
;MSSKDKGNGMNSRQALHSSNTNEWYTPSRYIEAARAVMGGIDLDPASCLKAQETVKATEWHGEPYDGLLMPWWGRVWMNPPYGRRNGKSNQAVWTERAVAAANDGEVDQAILLVNSETSCAWFQSLWGYPICFTDHRIRFIDANGVEQRSPTQGNTFIYIPNYLAPGYEDSVSRFVDAFTEFGHVVRP
;
A
#
# COMPACT_ATOMS: atom_id res chain seq x y z
N MET A 1 -37.74 8.54 51.69
CA MET A 1 -37.68 9.00 50.28
C MET A 1 -36.30 8.68 49.76
N SER A 2 -36.18 7.62 48.99
CA SER A 2 -34.90 7.07 48.52
C SER A 2 -34.75 7.41 47.04
N SER A 3 -33.78 8.22 46.68
CA SER A 3 -33.42 8.50 45.30
C SER A 3 -32.45 7.41 44.85
N LYS A 4 -32.85 6.65 43.85
CA LYS A 4 -32.01 5.66 43.14
C LYS A 4 -31.14 6.37 42.13
N ASP A 5 -29.83 6.37 42.38
CA ASP A 5 -28.82 6.67 41.35
C ASP A 5 -28.82 5.57 40.29
N LYS A 6 -29.14 5.97 39.06
CA LYS A 6 -28.94 5.12 37.90
C LYS A 6 -27.52 5.34 37.37
N GLY A 7 -26.62 4.41 37.69
CA GLY A 7 -25.30 4.34 37.11
C GLY A 7 -25.39 4.21 35.55
N ASN A 8 -24.79 5.15 34.89
CA ASN A 8 -24.66 5.19 33.43
C ASN A 8 -23.53 4.23 33.03
N GLY A 9 -23.92 3.00 32.67
CA GLY A 9 -22.99 2.00 32.15
C GLY A 9 -22.50 2.43 30.77
N MET A 10 -21.33 3.06 30.72
CA MET A 10 -20.64 3.36 29.47
C MET A 10 -20.29 2.07 28.76
N ASN A 11 -20.83 1.93 27.55
CA ASN A 11 -20.70 0.76 26.70
C ASN A 11 -19.22 0.51 26.33
N SER A 12 -18.60 -0.46 27.01
CA SER A 12 -17.19 -0.86 26.81
C SER A 12 -16.88 -1.49 25.43
N ARG A 13 -17.86 -1.52 24.51
CA ARG A 13 -17.69 -2.05 23.14
C ARG A 13 -17.27 -1.00 22.10
N GLN A 14 -17.29 0.29 22.41
CA GLN A 14 -16.85 1.36 21.50
C GLN A 14 -15.37 1.72 21.63
N ALA A 15 -14.66 1.25 22.63
CA ALA A 15 -13.26 1.59 22.88
C ALA A 15 -12.23 0.71 22.15
N LEU A 16 -12.67 -0.28 21.36
CA LEU A 16 -11.76 -1.27 20.74
C LEU A 16 -11.43 -1.01 19.25
N HIS A 17 -11.94 0.07 18.65
CA HIS A 17 -11.74 0.35 17.21
C HIS A 17 -11.21 1.76 16.89
N SER A 18 -10.69 2.49 17.84
CA SER A 18 -9.99 3.75 17.58
C SER A 18 -8.48 3.55 17.68
N SER A 19 -7.85 3.02 16.64
CA SER A 19 -6.47 3.40 16.37
C SER A 19 -6.50 4.88 15.98
N ASN A 20 -6.03 5.75 16.85
CA ASN A 20 -6.03 7.20 16.71
C ASN A 20 -5.09 7.73 15.61
N THR A 21 -4.53 6.87 14.76
CA THR A 21 -3.73 7.24 13.60
C THR A 21 -4.05 6.31 12.44
N ASN A 22 -4.34 6.89 11.27
CA ASN A 22 -4.46 6.15 10.00
C ASN A 22 -3.09 5.91 9.35
N GLU A 23 -2.00 6.14 10.08
CA GLU A 23 -0.63 6.03 9.59
C GLU A 23 -0.07 4.65 9.93
N TRP A 24 0.13 3.86 8.90
CA TRP A 24 0.66 2.51 8.97
C TRP A 24 1.86 2.38 8.05
N TYR A 25 3.04 2.11 8.65
CA TYR A 25 4.30 1.99 7.92
C TYR A 25 4.60 0.56 7.55
N THR A 26 5.06 0.37 6.34
CA THR A 26 5.39 -0.96 5.82
C THR A 26 6.69 -1.47 6.44
N PRO A 27 6.73 -2.70 6.96
CA PRO A 27 7.96 -3.32 7.43
C PRO A 27 9.04 -3.40 6.35
N SER A 28 10.31 -3.19 6.74
CA SER A 28 11.45 -3.05 5.82
C SER A 28 11.62 -4.22 4.84
N ARG A 29 11.32 -5.45 5.26
CA ARG A 29 11.45 -6.64 4.38
C ARG A 29 10.70 -6.52 3.06
N TYR A 30 9.50 -5.93 3.07
CA TYR A 30 8.71 -5.74 1.84
C TYR A 30 9.27 -4.62 0.97
N ILE A 31 9.79 -3.58 1.60
CA ILE A 31 10.43 -2.46 0.90
C ILE A 31 11.73 -2.92 0.24
N GLU A 32 12.54 -3.75 0.93
CA GLU A 32 13.77 -4.28 0.36
C GLU A 32 13.50 -5.26 -0.77
N ALA A 33 12.44 -6.08 -0.69
CA ALA A 33 12.00 -6.92 -1.81
C ALA A 33 11.59 -6.06 -3.02
N ALA A 34 10.80 -5.00 -2.80
CA ALA A 34 10.42 -4.08 -3.87
C ALA A 34 11.65 -3.39 -4.49
N ARG A 35 12.60 -2.99 -3.67
CA ARG A 35 13.87 -2.39 -4.12
C ARG A 35 14.69 -3.37 -4.94
N ALA A 36 14.76 -4.64 -4.53
CA ALA A 36 15.49 -5.68 -5.28
C ALA A 36 14.86 -5.93 -6.66
N VAL A 37 13.52 -5.94 -6.75
CA VAL A 37 12.81 -6.10 -8.03
C VAL A 37 13.08 -4.95 -8.97
N MET A 38 12.90 -3.72 -8.49
CA MET A 38 12.95 -2.50 -9.31
C MET A 38 14.38 -1.94 -9.49
N GLY A 39 15.35 -2.38 -8.67
CA GLY A 39 16.71 -1.85 -8.67
C GLY A 39 16.85 -0.51 -7.92
N GLY A 40 15.81 -0.08 -7.23
CA GLY A 40 15.74 1.16 -6.45
C GLY A 40 14.30 1.64 -6.33
N ILE A 41 14.10 2.73 -5.59
CA ILE A 41 12.82 3.44 -5.48
C ILE A 41 13.09 4.91 -5.75
N ASP A 42 12.54 5.44 -6.85
CA ASP A 42 12.72 6.82 -7.24
C ASP A 42 11.65 7.71 -6.60
N LEU A 43 10.42 7.22 -6.53
CA LEU A 43 9.28 7.96 -6.01
C LEU A 43 8.42 7.13 -5.04
N ASP A 44 8.03 7.76 -3.91
CA ASP A 44 6.95 7.32 -3.04
C ASP A 44 5.89 8.44 -2.96
N PRO A 45 4.83 8.38 -3.76
CA PRO A 45 3.88 9.48 -3.89
C PRO A 45 2.90 9.60 -2.72
N ALA A 46 2.86 8.64 -1.81
CA ALA A 46 1.91 8.55 -0.69
C ALA A 46 2.62 8.37 0.65
N SER A 47 3.47 9.32 1.02
CA SER A 47 4.47 9.13 2.07
C SER A 47 4.47 10.20 3.16
N CYS A 48 5.38 10.04 4.11
CA CYS A 48 5.73 11.01 5.14
C CYS A 48 7.17 10.78 5.62
N LEU A 49 7.72 11.70 6.41
CA LEU A 49 9.09 11.59 6.94
C LEU A 49 9.35 10.24 7.63
N LYS A 50 8.38 9.74 8.40
CA LYS A 50 8.54 8.48 9.13
C LYS A 50 8.60 7.27 8.18
N ALA A 51 7.78 7.23 7.15
CA ALA A 51 7.82 6.18 6.13
C ALA A 51 9.19 6.16 5.42
N GLN A 52 9.77 7.34 5.17
CA GLN A 52 11.04 7.49 4.47
C GLN A 52 12.26 7.01 5.27
N GLU A 53 12.15 6.80 6.57
CA GLU A 53 13.21 6.11 7.33
C GLU A 53 13.47 4.69 6.77
N THR A 54 12.43 4.06 6.21
CA THR A 54 12.47 2.71 5.61
C THR A 54 12.46 2.74 4.10
N VAL A 55 11.55 3.50 3.48
CA VAL A 55 11.38 3.52 2.02
C VAL A 55 12.59 4.13 1.32
N LYS A 56 13.13 5.23 1.83
CA LYS A 56 14.31 5.91 1.28
C LYS A 56 14.22 6.11 -0.24
N ALA A 57 13.05 6.60 -0.69
CA ALA A 57 12.87 7.00 -2.08
C ALA A 57 13.73 8.24 -2.40
N THR A 58 14.10 8.40 -3.66
CA THR A 58 14.81 9.60 -4.13
C THR A 58 13.96 10.84 -3.92
N GLU A 59 12.67 10.72 -4.20
CA GLU A 59 11.64 11.76 -3.99
C GLU A 59 10.41 11.14 -3.33
N TRP A 60 9.69 11.92 -2.55
CA TRP A 60 8.43 11.49 -1.95
C TRP A 60 7.46 12.66 -1.79
N HIS A 61 6.16 12.34 -1.81
CA HIS A 61 5.11 13.33 -1.60
C HIS A 61 4.28 12.97 -0.36
N GLY A 62 3.96 13.97 0.41
CA GLY A 62 3.14 13.91 1.61
C GLY A 62 2.74 15.31 2.03
N GLU A 63 1.98 15.45 3.12
CA GLU A 63 1.51 16.76 3.57
C GLU A 63 2.65 17.81 3.62
N PRO A 64 2.39 19.02 3.12
CA PRO A 64 1.10 19.57 2.66
C PRO A 64 0.78 19.31 1.18
N TYR A 65 1.56 18.51 0.47
CA TYR A 65 1.38 18.23 -0.94
C TYR A 65 0.50 16.99 -1.13
N ASP A 66 -0.42 17.07 -2.11
CA ASP A 66 -1.22 15.94 -2.53
C ASP A 66 -0.49 15.16 -3.63
N GLY A 67 0.06 14.00 -3.31
CA GLY A 67 0.81 13.19 -4.27
C GLY A 67 0.00 12.72 -5.48
N LEU A 68 -1.34 12.73 -5.42
CA LEU A 68 -2.19 12.47 -6.60
C LEU A 68 -2.10 13.59 -7.65
N LEU A 69 -1.75 14.81 -7.24
CA LEU A 69 -1.65 15.99 -8.10
C LEU A 69 -0.21 16.30 -8.51
N MET A 70 0.75 15.61 -7.91
CA MET A 70 2.17 15.81 -8.21
C MET A 70 2.59 14.97 -9.42
N PRO A 71 3.67 15.33 -10.13
CA PRO A 71 4.26 14.49 -11.17
C PRO A 71 4.73 13.15 -10.60
N TRP A 72 4.53 12.07 -11.37
CA TRP A 72 5.09 10.77 -11.06
C TRP A 72 6.18 10.43 -12.10
N TRP A 73 7.20 9.67 -11.67
CA TRP A 73 8.31 9.31 -12.53
C TRP A 73 9.11 8.12 -11.98
N GLY A 74 9.86 7.46 -12.85
CA GLY A 74 10.81 6.42 -12.49
C GLY A 74 10.17 5.19 -11.85
N ARG A 75 10.83 4.65 -10.83
CA ARG A 75 10.44 3.44 -10.12
C ARG A 75 9.62 3.80 -8.88
N VAL A 76 8.35 3.44 -8.87
CA VAL A 76 7.40 3.88 -7.86
C VAL A 76 7.13 2.76 -6.84
N TRP A 77 7.31 3.09 -5.58
CA TRP A 77 6.72 2.34 -4.47
C TRP A 77 5.49 3.09 -3.95
N MET A 78 4.38 2.40 -3.70
CA MET A 78 3.18 3.02 -3.16
C MET A 78 2.46 2.14 -2.15
N ASN A 79 2.32 2.63 -0.92
CA ASN A 79 1.36 2.14 0.08
C ASN A 79 0.34 3.27 0.32
N PRO A 80 -0.82 3.27 -0.38
CA PRO A 80 -1.73 4.40 -0.35
C PRO A 80 -2.42 4.54 1.01
N PRO A 81 -2.81 5.77 1.41
CA PRO A 81 -3.53 5.97 2.66
C PRO A 81 -4.86 5.20 2.66
N TYR A 82 -5.20 4.65 3.81
CA TYR A 82 -6.49 3.97 3.99
C TYR A 82 -7.65 4.96 4.10
N GLY A 83 -8.89 4.45 4.00
CA GLY A 83 -10.10 5.24 4.15
C GLY A 83 -10.68 5.74 2.83
N ARG A 84 -11.38 6.86 2.87
CA ARG A 84 -12.15 7.40 1.74
C ARG A 84 -11.83 8.87 1.49
N ARG A 85 -11.86 9.24 0.21
CA ARG A 85 -11.70 10.61 -0.27
C ARG A 85 -12.86 10.94 -1.21
N ASN A 86 -13.62 11.98 -0.93
CA ASN A 86 -14.76 12.42 -1.74
C ASN A 86 -15.74 11.27 -2.08
N GLY A 87 -16.03 10.40 -1.09
CA GLY A 87 -16.93 9.26 -1.27
C GLY A 87 -16.32 8.02 -1.94
N LYS A 88 -15.16 8.11 -2.56
CA LYS A 88 -14.41 6.98 -3.15
C LYS A 88 -13.41 6.37 -2.16
N SER A 89 -13.09 5.10 -2.31
CA SER A 89 -11.96 4.48 -1.60
C SER A 89 -10.65 5.13 -2.02
N ASN A 90 -9.77 5.45 -1.07
CA ASN A 90 -8.42 5.91 -1.38
C ASN A 90 -7.64 4.85 -2.18
N GLN A 91 -7.81 3.56 -1.84
CA GLN A 91 -7.21 2.45 -2.59
C GLN A 91 -7.56 2.53 -4.10
N ALA A 92 -8.84 2.80 -4.41
CA ALA A 92 -9.29 2.95 -5.80
C ALA A 92 -8.61 4.13 -6.49
N VAL A 93 -8.67 5.32 -5.88
CA VAL A 93 -8.16 6.56 -6.50
C VAL A 93 -6.66 6.47 -6.75
N TRP A 94 -5.90 5.97 -5.76
CA TRP A 94 -4.45 5.85 -5.88
C TRP A 94 -4.03 4.76 -6.87
N THR A 95 -4.75 3.63 -6.91
CA THR A 95 -4.50 2.57 -7.88
C THR A 95 -4.82 3.01 -9.31
N GLU A 96 -5.96 3.71 -9.51
CA GLU A 96 -6.32 4.30 -10.81
C GLU A 96 -5.22 5.27 -11.29
N ARG A 97 -4.68 6.11 -10.40
CA ARG A 97 -3.57 7.03 -10.74
C ARG A 97 -2.29 6.28 -11.12
N ALA A 98 -1.93 5.22 -10.38
CA ALA A 98 -0.74 4.42 -10.67
C ALA A 98 -0.82 3.73 -12.04
N VAL A 99 -1.98 3.12 -12.34
CA VAL A 99 -2.23 2.48 -13.64
C VAL A 99 -2.20 3.50 -14.78
N ALA A 100 -2.81 4.68 -14.59
CA ALA A 100 -2.76 5.75 -15.58
C ALA A 100 -1.32 6.20 -15.84
N ALA A 101 -0.53 6.47 -14.78
CA ALA A 101 0.86 6.89 -14.90
C ALA A 101 1.73 5.88 -15.68
N ALA A 102 1.49 4.58 -15.47
CA ALA A 102 2.19 3.54 -16.20
C ALA A 102 1.77 3.49 -17.68
N ASN A 103 0.47 3.59 -17.97
CA ASN A 103 -0.06 3.58 -19.35
C ASN A 103 0.38 4.81 -20.15
N ASP A 104 0.49 5.96 -19.48
CA ASP A 104 0.92 7.22 -20.10
C ASP A 104 2.46 7.33 -20.21
N GLY A 105 3.19 6.35 -19.69
CA GLY A 105 4.66 6.31 -19.70
C GLY A 105 5.32 7.32 -18.76
N GLU A 106 4.59 7.82 -17.77
CA GLU A 106 5.15 8.70 -16.73
C GLU A 106 6.11 7.95 -15.80
N VAL A 107 5.81 6.66 -15.51
CA VAL A 107 6.61 5.82 -14.62
C VAL A 107 7.22 4.63 -15.36
N ASP A 108 8.42 4.23 -14.94
CA ASP A 108 9.11 3.09 -15.54
C ASP A 108 8.54 1.76 -15.04
N GLN A 109 8.23 1.68 -13.78
CA GLN A 109 7.60 0.53 -13.12
C GLN A 109 7.08 0.92 -11.74
N ALA A 110 6.12 0.14 -11.21
CA ALA A 110 5.59 0.39 -9.88
C ALA A 110 5.33 -0.89 -9.10
N ILE A 111 5.51 -0.84 -7.77
CA ILE A 111 5.00 -1.84 -6.83
C ILE A 111 4.04 -1.17 -5.86
N LEU A 112 2.80 -1.67 -5.86
CA LEU A 112 1.71 -1.17 -5.03
C LEU A 112 1.42 -2.17 -3.91
N LEU A 113 1.25 -1.69 -2.69
CA LEU A 113 0.75 -2.48 -1.57
C LEU A 113 -0.68 -2.04 -1.26
N VAL A 114 -1.64 -2.91 -1.52
CA VAL A 114 -3.08 -2.62 -1.39
C VAL A 114 -3.80 -3.71 -0.60
N ASN A 115 -5.05 -3.46 -0.22
CA ASN A 115 -5.90 -4.49 0.35
C ASN A 115 -6.32 -5.52 -0.71
N SER A 116 -6.48 -6.78 -0.29
CA SER A 116 -6.95 -7.89 -1.14
C SER A 116 -8.47 -7.80 -1.40
N GLU A 117 -8.94 -6.66 -1.92
CA GLU A 117 -10.37 -6.40 -2.17
C GLU A 117 -10.78 -6.86 -3.58
N THR A 118 -10.56 -8.14 -3.90
CA THR A 118 -10.73 -8.73 -5.23
C THR A 118 -12.12 -8.58 -5.82
N SER A 119 -13.16 -8.36 -5.01
CA SER A 119 -14.53 -8.13 -5.47
C SER A 119 -14.83 -6.67 -5.83
N CYS A 120 -13.93 -5.74 -5.52
CA CYS A 120 -14.11 -4.33 -5.81
C CYS A 120 -13.78 -4.01 -7.27
N ALA A 121 -14.53 -3.09 -7.88
CA ALA A 121 -14.37 -2.72 -9.30
C ALA A 121 -12.95 -2.22 -9.61
N TRP A 122 -12.34 -1.45 -8.70
CA TRP A 122 -10.97 -0.95 -8.89
C TRP A 122 -9.92 -2.06 -8.94
N PHE A 123 -10.15 -3.17 -8.22
CA PHE A 123 -9.22 -4.31 -8.25
C PHE A 123 -9.28 -5.06 -9.58
N GLN A 124 -10.41 -5.01 -10.30
CA GLN A 124 -10.58 -5.73 -11.58
C GLN A 124 -9.60 -5.27 -12.65
N SER A 125 -9.18 -4.01 -12.64
CA SER A 125 -8.17 -3.49 -13.58
C SER A 125 -6.76 -4.03 -13.34
N LEU A 126 -6.51 -4.69 -12.21
CA LEU A 126 -5.19 -5.17 -11.80
C LEU A 126 -4.89 -6.59 -12.24
N TRP A 127 -5.88 -7.37 -12.71
CA TRP A 127 -5.67 -8.77 -13.11
C TRP A 127 -4.73 -8.95 -14.31
N GLY A 128 -4.44 -7.89 -15.05
CA GLY A 128 -3.45 -7.87 -16.13
C GLY A 128 -2.00 -7.71 -15.65
N TYR A 129 -1.74 -7.68 -14.35
CA TYR A 129 -0.42 -7.50 -13.76
C TYR A 129 -0.02 -8.69 -12.88
N PRO A 130 1.29 -8.93 -12.64
CA PRO A 130 1.74 -9.86 -11.63
C PRO A 130 1.26 -9.44 -10.22
N ILE A 131 0.67 -10.37 -9.49
CA ILE A 131 0.05 -10.11 -8.18
C ILE A 131 0.57 -11.12 -7.17
N CYS A 132 1.07 -10.65 -6.03
CA CYS A 132 1.35 -11.48 -4.86
C CYS A 132 0.24 -11.30 -3.81
N PHE A 133 -0.55 -12.33 -3.58
CA PHE A 133 -1.48 -12.42 -2.45
C PHE A 133 -0.72 -12.93 -1.23
N THR A 134 -0.62 -12.10 -0.19
CA THR A 134 0.11 -12.54 1.02
C THR A 134 -0.62 -13.72 1.70
N ASP A 135 0.13 -14.72 2.14
CA ASP A 135 -0.38 -15.88 2.88
C ASP A 135 -0.60 -15.59 4.37
N HIS A 136 -0.25 -14.38 4.79
CA HIS A 136 -0.42 -13.84 6.13
C HIS A 136 -0.90 -12.39 6.08
N ARG A 137 -1.38 -11.89 7.20
CA ARG A 137 -1.72 -10.47 7.34
C ARG A 137 -0.49 -9.68 7.73
N ILE A 138 -0.18 -8.64 6.97
CA ILE A 138 0.97 -7.77 7.24
C ILE A 138 0.75 -7.05 8.57
N ARG A 139 1.73 -7.17 9.46
CA ARG A 139 1.80 -6.41 10.70
C ARG A 139 2.50 -5.10 10.43
N PHE A 140 1.73 -4.09 10.10
CA PHE A 140 2.27 -2.75 9.89
C PHE A 140 2.84 -2.17 11.18
N ILE A 141 3.69 -1.17 11.03
CA ILE A 141 4.35 -0.47 12.13
C ILE A 141 3.58 0.84 12.37
N ASP A 142 3.26 1.15 13.62
CA ASP A 142 2.61 2.41 14.00
C ASP A 142 3.64 3.56 14.12
N ALA A 143 3.15 4.78 14.41
CA ALA A 143 4.00 5.97 14.57
C ALA A 143 5.04 5.85 15.71
N ASN A 144 4.82 4.93 16.67
CA ASN A 144 5.73 4.66 17.78
C ASN A 144 6.74 3.55 17.47
N GLY A 145 6.71 2.98 16.27
CA GLY A 145 7.57 1.87 15.87
C GLY A 145 7.11 0.50 16.37
N VAL A 146 5.84 0.37 16.78
CA VAL A 146 5.28 -0.88 17.32
C VAL A 146 4.52 -1.61 16.22
N GLU A 147 4.79 -2.90 16.06
CA GLU A 147 4.04 -3.74 15.12
C GLU A 147 2.58 -3.91 15.53
N GLN A 148 1.68 -3.83 14.57
CA GLN A 148 0.25 -4.11 14.75
C GLN A 148 0.02 -5.54 15.26
N ARG A 149 -0.66 -5.68 16.38
CA ARG A 149 -0.86 -6.99 17.03
C ARG A 149 -1.88 -7.88 16.32
N SER A 150 -2.93 -7.27 15.77
CA SER A 150 -4.07 -8.00 15.18
C SER A 150 -4.52 -7.33 13.88
N PRO A 151 -3.76 -7.48 12.77
CA PRO A 151 -4.17 -6.93 11.48
C PRO A 151 -5.46 -7.61 11.00
N THR A 152 -6.40 -6.82 10.46
CA THR A 152 -7.72 -7.31 10.04
C THR A 152 -7.85 -7.51 8.54
N GLN A 153 -7.02 -6.83 7.75
CA GLN A 153 -7.06 -6.86 6.29
C GLN A 153 -6.03 -7.84 5.71
N GLY A 154 -6.42 -8.54 4.65
CA GLY A 154 -5.47 -9.19 3.76
C GLY A 154 -4.83 -8.15 2.84
N ASN A 155 -3.58 -8.36 2.47
CA ASN A 155 -2.85 -7.44 1.62
C ASN A 155 -2.36 -8.14 0.35
N THR A 156 -2.11 -7.33 -0.66
CA THR A 156 -1.69 -7.77 -1.98
C THR A 156 -0.64 -6.82 -2.50
N PHE A 157 0.43 -7.36 -3.07
CA PHE A 157 1.40 -6.58 -3.84
C PHE A 157 1.08 -6.72 -5.32
N ILE A 158 0.98 -5.58 -6.01
CA ILE A 158 0.77 -5.51 -7.46
C ILE A 158 2.05 -4.97 -8.07
N TYR A 159 2.59 -5.69 -9.04
CA TYR A 159 3.73 -5.20 -9.80
C TYR A 159 3.27 -4.73 -11.18
N ILE A 160 3.52 -3.49 -11.50
CA ILE A 160 3.27 -2.87 -12.80
C ILE A 160 4.63 -2.72 -13.50
N PRO A 161 5.03 -3.66 -14.37
CA PRO A 161 6.27 -3.54 -15.14
C PRO A 161 6.12 -2.57 -16.30
N ASN A 162 7.24 -2.08 -16.82
CA ASN A 162 7.24 -1.43 -18.13
C ASN A 162 7.22 -2.50 -19.23
N TYR A 163 6.04 -2.86 -19.70
CA TYR A 163 5.87 -3.86 -20.77
C TYR A 163 6.52 -3.45 -22.12
N LEU A 164 6.86 -2.18 -22.28
CA LEU A 164 7.53 -1.69 -23.49
C LEU A 164 9.07 -1.75 -23.38
N ALA A 165 9.60 -1.95 -22.18
CA ALA A 165 11.03 -2.05 -21.97
C ALA A 165 11.57 -3.40 -22.45
N PRO A 166 12.70 -3.46 -23.16
CA PRO A 166 13.38 -4.71 -23.46
C PRO A 166 13.73 -5.46 -22.15
N GLY A 167 13.42 -6.75 -22.10
CA GLY A 167 13.71 -7.59 -20.93
C GLY A 167 12.78 -7.36 -19.73
N TYR A 168 11.58 -6.84 -19.95
CA TYR A 168 10.59 -6.70 -18.87
C TYR A 168 10.26 -8.05 -18.21
N GLU A 169 10.35 -9.17 -18.93
CA GLU A 169 10.17 -10.53 -18.44
C GLU A 169 11.13 -10.86 -17.29
N ASP A 170 12.37 -10.36 -17.35
CA ASP A 170 13.35 -10.52 -16.28
C ASP A 170 12.89 -9.78 -15.02
N SER A 171 12.28 -8.61 -15.16
CA SER A 171 11.75 -7.85 -14.04
C SER A 171 10.53 -8.54 -13.40
N VAL A 172 9.65 -9.14 -14.21
CA VAL A 172 8.56 -9.98 -13.74
C VAL A 172 9.09 -11.22 -13.02
N SER A 173 10.14 -11.84 -13.53
CA SER A 173 10.79 -13.00 -12.88
C SER A 173 11.37 -12.61 -11.54
N ARG A 174 12.08 -11.47 -11.43
CA ARG A 174 12.56 -10.94 -10.14
C ARG A 174 11.43 -10.68 -9.15
N PHE A 175 10.29 -10.16 -9.62
CA PHE A 175 9.12 -9.98 -8.75
C PHE A 175 8.63 -11.30 -8.20
N VAL A 176 8.49 -12.32 -9.05
CA VAL A 176 8.07 -13.67 -8.61
C VAL A 176 9.04 -14.22 -7.57
N ASP A 177 10.33 -14.18 -7.85
CA ASP A 177 11.36 -14.74 -6.97
C ASP A 177 11.37 -14.02 -5.60
N ALA A 178 11.30 -12.68 -5.60
CA ALA A 178 11.36 -11.90 -4.38
C ALA A 178 10.05 -11.95 -3.56
N PHE A 179 8.88 -12.10 -4.20
CA PHE A 179 7.60 -12.02 -3.49
C PHE A 179 6.98 -13.38 -3.16
N THR A 180 7.49 -14.48 -3.72
CA THR A 180 7.01 -15.84 -3.38
C THR A 180 7.23 -16.18 -1.89
N GLU A 181 8.21 -15.58 -1.23
CA GLU A 181 8.41 -15.74 0.22
C GLU A 181 7.29 -15.12 1.07
N PHE A 182 6.48 -14.22 0.51
CA PHE A 182 5.40 -13.53 1.21
C PHE A 182 4.02 -14.10 0.91
N GLY A 183 3.89 -14.99 -0.10
CA GLY A 183 2.60 -15.55 -0.45
C GLY A 183 2.55 -16.13 -1.87
N HIS A 184 1.34 -16.17 -2.41
CA HIS A 184 1.10 -16.74 -3.73
C HIS A 184 1.19 -15.70 -4.83
N VAL A 185 2.12 -15.89 -5.76
CA VAL A 185 2.27 -15.01 -6.92
C VAL A 185 1.49 -15.57 -8.12
N VAL A 186 0.59 -14.74 -8.65
CA VAL A 186 -0.19 -15.00 -9.86
C VAL A 186 0.36 -14.13 -10.99
N ARG A 187 0.54 -14.70 -12.15
CA ARG A 187 0.90 -13.97 -13.40
C ARG A 187 -0.33 -13.90 -14.30
N PRO A 188 -0.52 -12.81 -15.08
CA PRO A 188 -1.57 -12.70 -16.09
C PRO A 188 -1.39 -13.70 -17.22
#